data_b6a6869b6d3ac47387980e278e72a746
#
_entry.id   b6a6869b6d3ac47387980e278e72a746
#
_cell.length_a   1.000
_cell.length_b   1.000
_cell.length_c   1.000
_cell.angle_alpha   90.00
_cell.angle_beta   90.00
_cell.angle_gamma   90.00
#
_symmetry.space_group_name_H-M   'P 1'
#
loop_
_entity.id
_entity.type
_entity.pdbx_description
1 polymer ?
#
loop_
_entity_poly.entity_id
_entity_poly.type
_entity_poly.pdbx_seq_one_letter_code
_entity_poly.pdbx_strand_id
1 'polypeptide(L)'
;MNSCIACDICKATGECGIYDDMREIEEKLMESDGIIIGSPVYFGNVTSQLKMFIDRTRPLRGNFKLKDKVCGAIAVGGSRNGGQESTLSAIHDFLLIHDTIVVGDGAPLANYGGTGVGGPKGDTIKDEIGIETSKNIGKRVAEFASRLK
;
A
#
# COMPACT_ATOMS: atom_id res chain seq x y z
N MET A 1 -12.67 -7.98 -8.61
CA MET A 1 -11.41 -8.73 -8.31
C MET A 1 -11.73 -9.96 -7.48
N ASN A 2 -11.17 -11.15 -7.82
CA ASN A 2 -11.34 -12.41 -7.12
C ASN A 2 -10.09 -12.78 -6.31
N SER A 3 -10.26 -13.67 -5.30
CA SER A 3 -9.15 -14.14 -4.48
C SER A 3 -8.17 -15.01 -5.28
N CYS A 4 -6.90 -15.05 -4.86
CA CYS A 4 -5.93 -16.01 -5.39
C CYS A 4 -6.37 -17.44 -5.04
N ILE A 5 -6.37 -18.33 -6.02
CA ILE A 5 -6.72 -19.76 -5.87
C ILE A 5 -5.49 -20.68 -5.91
N ALA A 6 -4.29 -20.10 -5.81
CA ALA A 6 -3.03 -20.83 -5.83
C ALA A 6 -2.85 -21.82 -7.01
N CYS A 7 -3.39 -21.49 -8.19
CA CYS A 7 -3.31 -22.35 -9.39
C CYS A 7 -1.93 -22.41 -10.03
N ASP A 8 -0.98 -21.62 -9.58
CA ASP A 8 0.42 -21.54 -10.05
C ASP A 8 0.63 -21.18 -11.54
N ILE A 9 -0.42 -20.81 -12.29
CA ILE A 9 -0.30 -20.39 -13.70
C ILE A 9 0.70 -19.23 -13.83
N CYS A 10 0.66 -18.27 -12.89
CA CYS A 10 1.57 -17.12 -12.91
C CYS A 10 3.05 -17.48 -12.72
N LYS A 11 3.37 -18.64 -12.15
CA LYS A 11 4.78 -19.12 -12.09
C LYS A 11 5.31 -19.53 -13.46
N ALA A 12 4.44 -20.11 -14.28
CA ALA A 12 4.82 -20.61 -15.60
C ALA A 12 4.75 -19.52 -16.67
N THR A 13 3.77 -18.63 -16.60
CA THR A 13 3.46 -17.66 -17.66
C THR A 13 3.88 -16.22 -17.32
N GLY A 14 4.11 -15.90 -16.04
CA GLY A 14 4.32 -14.53 -15.58
C GLY A 14 3.03 -13.70 -15.48
N GLU A 15 1.87 -14.29 -15.75
CA GLU A 15 0.56 -13.63 -15.74
C GLU A 15 -0.45 -14.40 -14.88
N CYS A 16 -1.39 -13.68 -14.26
CA CYS A 16 -2.45 -14.33 -13.50
C CYS A 16 -3.45 -15.05 -14.41
N GLY A 17 -3.81 -16.28 -14.08
CA GLY A 17 -4.81 -17.07 -14.80
C GLY A 17 -6.25 -16.63 -14.57
N ILE A 18 -6.50 -15.71 -13.64
CA ILE A 18 -7.84 -15.17 -13.36
C ILE A 18 -8.01 -13.85 -14.14
N TYR A 19 -8.98 -13.81 -15.03
CA TYR A 19 -9.31 -12.63 -15.83
C TYR A 19 -10.31 -11.75 -15.10
N ASP A 20 -9.82 -10.66 -14.53
CA ASP A 20 -10.62 -9.62 -13.88
C ASP A 20 -9.83 -8.29 -13.85
N ASP A 21 -10.38 -7.27 -13.20
CA ASP A 21 -9.81 -5.91 -13.04
C ASP A 21 -8.38 -5.86 -12.44
N MET A 22 -7.89 -6.96 -11.88
CA MET A 22 -6.52 -7.02 -11.34
C MET A 22 -5.46 -6.78 -12.43
N ARG A 23 -5.73 -7.18 -13.68
CA ARG A 23 -4.78 -6.99 -14.78
C ARG A 23 -4.53 -5.49 -15.06
N GLU A 24 -5.59 -4.69 -15.10
CA GLU A 24 -5.48 -3.23 -15.26
C GLU A 24 -4.71 -2.59 -14.08
N ILE A 25 -4.93 -3.08 -12.86
CA ILE A 25 -4.21 -2.60 -11.68
C ILE A 25 -2.72 -2.96 -11.77
N GLU A 26 -2.38 -4.18 -12.18
CA GLU A 26 -0.99 -4.60 -12.38
C GLU A 26 -0.26 -3.71 -13.39
N GLU A 27 -0.89 -3.38 -14.51
CA GLU A 27 -0.35 -2.47 -15.53
C GLU A 27 -0.07 -1.08 -14.93
N LYS A 28 -1.04 -0.50 -14.23
CA LYS A 28 -0.87 0.81 -13.55
C LYS A 28 0.25 0.80 -12.50
N LEU A 29 0.39 -0.30 -11.74
CA LEU A 29 1.49 -0.44 -10.79
C LEU A 29 2.85 -0.46 -11.48
N MET A 30 2.96 -1.15 -12.62
CA MET A 30 4.20 -1.19 -13.39
C MET A 30 4.56 0.17 -14.01
N GLU A 31 3.58 0.92 -14.48
CA GLU A 31 3.76 2.24 -15.11
C GLU A 31 4.04 3.35 -14.09
N SER A 32 3.63 3.19 -12.84
CA SER A 32 3.80 4.22 -11.81
C SER A 32 5.27 4.37 -11.38
N ASP A 33 5.67 5.59 -11.05
CA ASP A 33 6.99 5.90 -10.47
C ASP A 33 7.00 5.71 -8.95
N GLY A 34 5.85 5.89 -8.31
CA GLY A 34 5.66 5.75 -6.87
C GLY A 34 4.29 5.17 -6.54
N ILE A 35 4.19 4.47 -5.42
CA ILE A 35 2.99 3.74 -5.01
C ILE A 35 2.63 4.11 -3.57
N ILE A 36 1.37 4.44 -3.33
CA ILE A 36 0.84 4.61 -1.98
C ILE A 36 -0.29 3.60 -1.78
N ILE A 37 -0.16 2.79 -0.75
CA ILE A 37 -1.17 1.80 -0.36
C ILE A 37 -1.90 2.29 0.89
N GLY A 38 -3.23 2.31 0.83
CA GLY A 38 -4.07 2.71 1.96
C GLY A 38 -5.05 1.62 2.39
N SER A 39 -5.29 1.51 3.69
CA SER A 39 -6.30 0.62 4.26
C SER A 39 -6.97 1.22 5.49
N PRO A 40 -8.28 1.05 5.67
CA PRO A 40 -8.84 1.14 7.01
C PRO A 40 -8.28 0.01 7.88
N VAL A 41 -8.23 0.26 9.19
CA VAL A 41 -7.81 -0.75 10.17
C VAL A 41 -8.97 -1.68 10.47
N TYR A 42 -8.84 -2.94 10.14
CA TYR A 42 -9.79 -3.99 10.50
C TYR A 42 -9.09 -5.02 11.39
N PHE A 43 -9.45 -5.04 12.68
CA PHE A 43 -8.84 -5.93 13.68
C PHE A 43 -7.30 -5.84 13.72
N GLY A 44 -6.76 -4.61 13.67
CA GLY A 44 -5.31 -4.36 13.72
C GLY A 44 -4.56 -4.76 12.44
N ASN A 45 -5.25 -4.91 11.31
CA ASN A 45 -4.66 -5.34 10.05
C ASN A 45 -5.34 -4.67 8.85
N VAL A 46 -4.85 -4.96 7.65
CA VAL A 46 -5.46 -4.56 6.38
C VAL A 46 -6.82 -5.24 6.17
N THR A 47 -7.66 -4.64 5.33
CA THR A 47 -8.94 -5.26 4.97
C THR A 47 -8.74 -6.53 4.15
N SER A 48 -9.75 -7.42 4.15
CA SER A 48 -9.76 -8.60 3.29
C SER A 48 -9.63 -8.25 1.80
N GLN A 49 -10.20 -7.12 1.37
CA GLN A 49 -10.10 -6.63 -0.01
C GLN A 49 -8.65 -6.28 -0.37
N LEU A 50 -7.95 -5.57 0.53
CA LEU A 50 -6.54 -5.26 0.30
C LEU A 50 -5.67 -6.53 0.36
N LYS A 51 -5.97 -7.45 1.28
CA LYS A 51 -5.25 -8.73 1.35
C LYS A 51 -5.45 -9.55 0.06
N MET A 52 -6.65 -9.56 -0.49
CA MET A 52 -6.94 -10.21 -1.78
C MET A 52 -6.11 -9.58 -2.92
N PHE A 53 -6.01 -8.26 -2.97
CA PHE A 53 -5.13 -7.55 -3.90
C PHE A 53 -3.67 -7.99 -3.71
N ILE A 54 -3.15 -7.95 -2.47
CA ILE A 54 -1.78 -8.36 -2.13
C ILE A 54 -1.48 -9.77 -2.65
N ASP A 55 -2.36 -10.74 -2.39
CA ASP A 55 -2.15 -12.13 -2.82
C ASP A 55 -2.15 -12.28 -4.35
N ARG A 56 -2.84 -11.39 -5.05
CA ARG A 56 -2.93 -11.39 -6.51
C ARG A 56 -1.74 -10.71 -7.20
N THR A 57 -0.87 -10.00 -6.47
CA THR A 57 0.36 -9.37 -7.05
C THR A 57 1.50 -10.35 -7.32
N ARG A 58 1.30 -11.63 -7.12
CA ARG A 58 2.34 -12.66 -7.36
C ARG A 58 2.99 -12.61 -8.74
N PRO A 59 2.29 -12.33 -9.86
CA PRO A 59 2.92 -12.16 -11.17
C PRO A 59 3.96 -11.03 -11.21
N LEU A 60 3.72 -9.96 -10.47
CA LEU A 60 4.64 -8.83 -10.34
C LEU A 60 5.87 -9.21 -9.51
N ARG A 61 5.66 -9.96 -8.41
CA ARG A 61 6.75 -10.39 -7.53
C ARG A 61 7.71 -11.38 -8.22
N GLY A 62 7.19 -12.29 -9.03
CA GLY A 62 7.98 -13.33 -9.70
C GLY A 62 9.12 -12.78 -10.56
N ASN A 63 8.94 -11.58 -11.11
CA ASN A 63 9.91 -10.91 -11.98
C ASN A 63 10.41 -9.57 -11.39
N PHE A 64 10.18 -9.30 -10.09
CA PHE A 64 10.55 -8.06 -9.42
C PHE A 64 10.11 -6.79 -10.16
N LYS A 65 8.91 -6.81 -10.77
CA LYS A 65 8.41 -5.72 -11.64
C LYS A 65 8.18 -4.41 -10.91
N LEU A 66 8.15 -4.42 -9.56
CA LEU A 66 8.01 -3.23 -8.72
C LEU A 66 9.33 -2.80 -8.05
N LYS A 67 10.44 -3.47 -8.38
CA LYS A 67 11.76 -3.18 -7.82
C LYS A 67 12.08 -1.69 -7.93
N ASP A 68 12.71 -1.17 -6.86
CA ASP A 68 13.18 0.22 -6.74
C ASP A 68 12.08 1.31 -6.82
N LYS A 69 10.80 0.96 -6.94
CA LYS A 69 9.71 1.95 -6.85
C LYS A 69 9.61 2.50 -5.44
N VAL A 70 9.43 3.81 -5.32
CA VAL A 70 9.25 4.46 -4.02
C VAL A 70 7.82 4.28 -3.54
N CYS A 71 7.67 3.76 -2.32
CA CYS A 71 6.38 3.38 -1.79
C CYS A 71 6.12 3.96 -0.40
N GLY A 72 4.85 4.23 -0.11
CA GLY A 72 4.38 4.67 1.19
C GLY A 72 3.07 3.99 1.59
N ALA A 73 2.72 4.10 2.87
CA ALA A 73 1.52 3.49 3.40
C ALA A 73 0.67 4.48 4.21
N ILE A 74 -0.65 4.29 4.18
CA ILE A 74 -1.64 5.05 4.97
C ILE A 74 -2.58 4.07 5.66
N ALA A 75 -2.86 4.29 6.94
CA ALA A 75 -3.84 3.52 7.69
C ALA A 75 -4.80 4.43 8.45
N VAL A 76 -6.10 4.14 8.41
CA VAL A 76 -7.14 4.90 9.12
C VAL A 76 -7.88 3.98 10.08
N GLY A 77 -7.85 4.31 11.37
CA GLY A 77 -8.53 3.54 12.42
C GLY A 77 -9.67 4.33 13.08
N GLY A 78 -10.55 3.63 13.79
CA GLY A 78 -11.67 4.24 14.54
C GLY A 78 -11.24 4.96 15.82
N SER A 79 -10.00 4.78 16.27
CA SER A 79 -9.44 5.45 17.45
C SER A 79 -7.95 5.65 17.31
N ARG A 80 -7.38 6.60 18.06
CA ARG A 80 -5.93 6.76 18.19
C ARG A 80 -5.35 5.51 18.88
N ASN A 81 -4.20 5.02 18.41
CA ASN A 81 -3.57 3.75 18.83
C ASN A 81 -4.50 2.53 18.61
N GLY A 82 -5.35 2.59 17.59
CA GLY A 82 -6.35 1.57 17.26
C GLY A 82 -5.88 0.49 16.29
N GLY A 83 -4.56 0.35 16.06
CA GLY A 83 -3.98 -0.63 15.14
C GLY A 83 -3.50 -0.03 13.81
N GLN A 84 -3.32 1.29 13.72
CA GLN A 84 -2.76 1.94 12.53
C GLN A 84 -1.35 1.43 12.26
N GLU A 85 -0.48 1.36 13.28
CA GLU A 85 0.91 0.94 13.15
C GLU A 85 1.03 -0.52 12.70
N SER A 86 0.23 -1.43 13.24
CA SER A 86 0.23 -2.83 12.80
C SER A 86 -0.28 -3.00 11.37
N THR A 87 -1.27 -2.17 10.97
CA THR A 87 -1.77 -2.14 9.58
C THR A 87 -0.71 -1.59 8.62
N LEU A 88 0.00 -0.50 9.01
CA LEU A 88 1.13 0.02 8.23
C LEU A 88 2.24 -1.03 8.10
N SER A 89 2.59 -1.73 9.18
CA SER A 89 3.60 -2.79 9.15
C SER A 89 3.22 -3.90 8.15
N ALA A 90 1.97 -4.33 8.14
CA ALA A 90 1.49 -5.34 7.18
C ALA A 90 1.59 -4.85 5.71
N ILE A 91 1.36 -3.55 5.46
CA ILE A 91 1.55 -2.95 4.15
C ILE A 91 3.05 -2.86 3.80
N HIS A 92 3.90 -2.46 4.76
CA HIS A 92 5.35 -2.40 4.56
C HIS A 92 5.95 -3.76 4.24
N ASP A 93 5.53 -4.82 4.94
CA ASP A 93 5.97 -6.19 4.66
C ASP A 93 5.65 -6.59 3.22
N PHE A 94 4.45 -6.26 2.74
CA PHE A 94 4.06 -6.46 1.35
C PHE A 94 4.95 -5.68 0.37
N LEU A 95 5.22 -4.41 0.64
CA LEU A 95 6.02 -3.56 -0.21
C LEU A 95 7.49 -4.03 -0.26
N LEU A 96 8.07 -4.34 0.89
CA LEU A 96 9.45 -4.81 1.00
C LEU A 96 9.68 -6.14 0.28
N ILE A 97 8.72 -7.07 0.33
CA ILE A 97 8.88 -8.34 -0.41
C ILE A 97 8.84 -8.16 -1.93
N HIS A 98 8.34 -7.02 -2.42
CA HIS A 98 8.41 -6.63 -3.83
C HIS A 98 9.71 -5.89 -4.21
N ASP A 99 10.69 -5.79 -3.28
CA ASP A 99 11.97 -5.11 -3.48
C ASP A 99 11.80 -3.59 -3.75
N THR A 100 10.81 -2.97 -3.09
CA THR A 100 10.53 -1.53 -3.21
C THR A 100 11.25 -0.73 -2.14
N ILE A 101 11.34 0.59 -2.32
CA ILE A 101 11.89 1.54 -1.37
C ILE A 101 10.76 2.14 -0.55
N VAL A 102 10.63 1.72 0.71
CA VAL A 102 9.56 2.21 1.59
C VAL A 102 9.99 3.47 2.33
N VAL A 103 9.13 4.50 2.31
CA VAL A 103 9.35 5.75 3.03
C VAL A 103 8.25 6.02 4.05
N GLY A 104 8.62 6.57 5.21
CA GLY A 104 7.69 7.11 6.19
C GLY A 104 7.27 8.55 5.87
N ASP A 105 6.47 9.19 6.73
CA ASP A 105 5.98 10.57 6.53
C ASP A 105 7.07 11.65 6.73
N GLY A 106 8.17 11.31 7.40
CA GLY A 106 9.31 12.20 7.59
C GLY A 106 9.11 13.30 8.62
N ALA A 107 10.06 14.22 8.68
CA ALA A 107 10.02 15.35 9.59
C ALA A 107 8.82 16.28 9.27
N PRO A 108 8.24 16.94 10.31
CA PRO A 108 8.70 16.94 11.70
C PRO A 108 8.18 15.76 12.54
N LEU A 109 7.20 15.01 12.09
CA LEU A 109 6.54 13.96 12.88
C LEU A 109 7.29 12.62 12.83
N ALA A 110 7.79 12.23 11.66
CA ALA A 110 8.64 11.06 11.41
C ALA A 110 8.03 9.73 11.90
N ASN A 111 6.78 9.47 11.54
CA ASN A 111 6.10 8.21 11.80
C ASN A 111 6.33 7.18 10.69
N TYR A 112 5.77 5.99 10.87
CA TYR A 112 5.87 4.89 9.88
C TYR A 112 5.12 5.15 8.57
N GLY A 113 4.17 6.11 8.56
CA GLY A 113 3.34 6.43 7.41
C GLY A 113 2.20 7.38 7.78
N GLY A 114 1.24 7.54 6.90
CA GLY A 114 0.04 8.32 7.19
C GLY A 114 -0.87 7.56 8.17
N THR A 115 -1.21 8.20 9.30
CA THR A 115 -2.06 7.61 10.32
C THR A 115 -3.27 8.49 10.59
N GLY A 116 -4.45 8.05 10.17
CA GLY A 116 -5.70 8.79 10.39
C GLY A 116 -6.59 8.16 11.45
N VAL A 117 -7.42 9.00 12.09
CA VAL A 117 -8.49 8.58 12.98
C VAL A 117 -9.82 9.12 12.46
N GLY A 118 -10.84 8.27 12.43
CA GLY A 118 -12.20 8.68 12.07
C GLY A 118 -13.19 7.54 12.28
N GLY A 119 -14.41 7.89 12.65
CA GLY A 119 -15.54 6.98 12.84
C GLY A 119 -16.52 7.09 11.67
N PRO A 120 -17.56 7.93 11.77
CA PRO A 120 -18.51 8.14 10.69
C PRO A 120 -17.85 8.66 9.40
N LYS A 121 -18.56 8.49 8.29
CA LYS A 121 -18.09 8.95 6.97
C LYS A 121 -17.71 10.43 6.99
N GLY A 122 -16.51 10.75 6.56
CA GLY A 122 -15.97 12.11 6.50
C GLY A 122 -15.33 12.60 7.79
N ASP A 123 -15.37 11.83 8.88
CA ASP A 123 -14.88 12.27 10.18
C ASP A 123 -13.35 12.44 10.22
N THR A 124 -12.62 11.60 9.48
CA THR A 124 -11.14 11.65 9.38
C THR A 124 -10.62 13.02 8.93
N ILE A 125 -11.42 13.82 8.22
CA ILE A 125 -11.03 15.18 7.80
C ILE A 125 -10.75 16.12 8.97
N LYS A 126 -11.27 15.80 10.16
CA LYS A 126 -11.06 16.54 11.40
C LYS A 126 -9.77 16.15 12.14
N ASP A 127 -9.13 15.07 11.73
CA ASP A 127 -7.84 14.62 12.30
C ASP A 127 -6.69 15.35 11.61
N GLU A 128 -6.32 16.52 12.10
CA GLU A 128 -5.27 17.37 11.53
C GLU A 128 -3.93 16.64 11.41
N ILE A 129 -3.55 15.87 12.42
CA ILE A 129 -2.31 15.07 12.42
C ILE A 129 -2.39 13.98 11.36
N GLY A 130 -3.50 13.26 11.28
CA GLY A 130 -3.70 12.23 10.27
C GLY A 130 -3.65 12.77 8.84
N ILE A 131 -4.23 13.94 8.61
CA ILE A 131 -4.15 14.64 7.32
C ILE A 131 -2.73 15.08 7.01
N GLU A 132 -2.00 15.64 7.99
CA GLU A 132 -0.62 16.09 7.80
C GLU A 132 0.31 14.92 7.47
N THR A 133 0.29 13.85 8.25
CA THR A 133 1.10 12.64 8.00
C THR A 133 0.80 12.04 6.62
N SER A 134 -0.48 11.99 6.23
CA SER A 134 -0.89 11.47 4.91
C SER A 134 -0.42 12.36 3.75
N LYS A 135 -0.48 13.69 3.90
CA LYS A 135 0.08 14.63 2.92
C LYS A 135 1.59 14.48 2.81
N ASN A 136 2.28 14.29 3.93
CA ASN A 136 3.74 14.14 3.95
C ASN A 136 4.16 12.85 3.25
N ILE A 137 3.45 11.73 3.42
CA ILE A 137 3.67 10.52 2.63
C ILE A 137 3.58 10.82 1.12
N GLY A 138 2.52 11.51 0.68
CA GLY A 138 2.36 11.88 -0.73
C GLY A 138 3.54 12.68 -1.27
N LYS A 139 3.95 13.73 -0.54
CA LYS A 139 5.09 14.57 -0.90
C LYS A 139 6.38 13.76 -0.99
N ARG A 140 6.67 12.93 0.02
CA ARG A 140 7.92 12.16 0.07
C ARG A 140 8.00 11.11 -1.01
N VAL A 141 6.91 10.38 -1.27
CA VAL A 141 6.87 9.41 -2.37
C VAL A 141 7.15 10.10 -3.70
N ALA A 142 6.49 11.23 -4.00
CA ALA A 142 6.70 11.97 -5.23
C ALA A 142 8.13 12.53 -5.35
N GLU A 143 8.68 13.10 -4.26
CA GLU A 143 10.02 13.68 -4.22
C GLU A 143 11.10 12.62 -4.46
N PHE A 144 11.05 11.49 -3.75
CA PHE A 144 12.05 10.44 -3.92
C PHE A 144 11.90 9.72 -5.26
N ALA A 145 10.68 9.47 -5.74
CA ALA A 145 10.45 8.91 -7.07
C ALA A 145 11.05 9.81 -8.17
N SER A 146 10.93 11.13 -8.02
CA SER A 146 11.53 12.08 -8.98
C SER A 146 13.07 12.11 -8.95
N ARG A 147 13.69 11.78 -7.80
CA ARG A 147 15.16 11.73 -7.66
C ARG A 147 15.79 10.46 -8.21
N LEU A 148 15.00 9.40 -8.33
CA LEU A 148 15.47 8.09 -8.81
C LEU A 148 15.28 7.89 -10.33
N LYS A 149 14.68 8.88 -10.99
CA LYS A 149 14.63 8.96 -12.46
C LYS A 149 15.93 9.55 -13.03
#